data_87ab6d95092585d7cc6c7e2c103ebfbe
#
_entry.id   87ab6d95092585d7cc6c7e2c103ebfbe
#
_cell.length_a   1.000
_cell.length_b   1.000
_cell.length_c   1.000
_cell.angle_alpha   90.00
_cell.angle_beta   90.00
_cell.angle_gamma   90.00
#
_symmetry.space_group_name_H-M   'P 1'
#
loop_
_entity.id
_entity.type
_entity.pdbx_description
1 polymer ?
#
loop_
_entity_poly.entity_id
_entity_poly.type
_entity_poly.pdbx_seq_one_letter_code
_entity_poly.pdbx_strand_id
1 'polypeptide(L)'
;MKGGISLILHSLVEENQDIVGVFYTAEEGPYEKNGLGELMPIILGNKNLEFSIILEPTNCQIELGCLGTLNANIKLKGLAAHSARPWVGDNPIYKIGDISKKVSENEITLLDIEGLEFKQVLSITTVSSGIANNVIPDEALLNINFRFSPEMSNDDAHNFINNMFSEFGEIEITSSSEGAMPNLDNPNVKNFISSTGLSPNPKQAWTDIARFYSHGIPSVNFGPGDPLLAHTADEHVSKKQLLESYELLMNYLRGVQ
;
A
#
# COMPACT_ATOMS: atom_id res chain seq x y z
N MET A 1 -6.81 4.48 -13.21
CA MET A 1 -7.08 5.91 -12.91
C MET A 1 -8.14 6.56 -13.80
N LYS A 2 -8.05 6.58 -15.16
CA LYS A 2 -9.06 7.23 -16.01
C LYS A 2 -10.50 6.70 -15.82
N GLY A 3 -10.67 5.41 -15.51
CA GLY A 3 -11.98 4.84 -15.17
C GLY A 3 -12.60 5.49 -13.94
N GLY A 4 -11.87 5.61 -12.84
CA GLY A 4 -12.32 6.30 -11.63
C GLY A 4 -12.65 7.78 -11.89
N ILE A 5 -11.79 8.50 -12.63
CA ILE A 5 -12.08 9.90 -13.02
C ILE A 5 -13.40 10.00 -13.80
N SER A 6 -13.66 9.08 -14.72
CA SER A 6 -14.92 9.07 -15.48
C SER A 6 -16.14 8.89 -14.55
N LEU A 7 -16.04 8.00 -13.55
CA LEU A 7 -17.11 7.80 -12.56
C LEU A 7 -17.38 9.07 -11.75
N ILE A 8 -16.33 9.72 -11.21
CA ILE A 8 -16.49 10.98 -10.46
C ILE A 8 -17.19 12.05 -11.31
N LEU A 9 -16.70 12.27 -12.53
CA LEU A 9 -17.25 13.32 -13.39
C LEU A 9 -18.74 13.08 -13.71
N HIS A 10 -19.14 11.85 -13.98
CA HIS A 10 -20.55 11.52 -14.23
C HIS A 10 -21.40 11.67 -12.96
N SER A 11 -20.90 11.22 -11.82
CA SER A 11 -21.62 11.37 -10.54
C SER A 11 -21.84 12.84 -10.17
N LEU A 12 -20.84 13.71 -10.39
CA LEU A 12 -20.97 15.15 -10.12
C LEU A 12 -21.97 15.88 -11.06
N VAL A 13 -22.18 15.36 -12.28
CA VAL A 13 -23.12 15.96 -13.24
C VAL A 13 -24.55 15.51 -13.02
N GLU A 14 -24.77 14.25 -12.67
CA GLU A 14 -26.10 13.66 -12.60
C GLU A 14 -26.79 13.81 -11.23
N GLU A 15 -26.00 13.97 -10.15
CA GLU A 15 -26.59 14.01 -8.81
C GLU A 15 -26.48 15.40 -8.19
N ASN A 16 -27.61 15.84 -7.66
CA ASN A 16 -27.73 17.09 -6.90
C ASN A 16 -27.45 16.82 -5.40
N GLN A 17 -26.43 16.01 -5.11
CA GLN A 17 -26.07 15.58 -3.76
C GLN A 17 -24.79 16.27 -3.29
N ASP A 18 -24.56 16.24 -1.98
CA ASP A 18 -23.36 16.78 -1.34
C ASP A 18 -22.12 15.90 -1.61
N ILE A 19 -21.70 15.84 -2.89
CA ILE A 19 -20.53 15.08 -3.33
C ILE A 19 -19.36 16.03 -3.57
N VAL A 20 -18.19 15.69 -3.06
CA VAL A 20 -16.93 16.37 -3.34
C VAL A 20 -16.03 15.44 -4.17
N GLY A 21 -15.78 15.82 -5.43
CA GLY A 21 -14.78 15.13 -6.27
C GLY A 21 -13.39 15.68 -6.00
N VAL A 22 -12.46 14.80 -5.60
CA VAL A 22 -11.07 15.16 -5.32
C VAL A 22 -10.17 14.59 -6.41
N PHE A 23 -9.44 15.48 -7.10
CA PHE A 23 -8.49 15.12 -8.15
C PHE A 23 -7.11 15.61 -7.75
N TYR A 24 -6.13 14.71 -7.70
CA TYR A 24 -4.77 15.02 -7.28
C TYR A 24 -3.75 14.26 -8.12
N THR A 25 -2.48 14.62 -7.98
CA THR A 25 -1.36 14.07 -8.72
C THR A 25 -0.41 13.33 -7.80
N ALA A 26 0.54 12.57 -8.39
CA ALA A 26 1.59 11.86 -7.68
C ALA A 26 1.09 10.83 -6.64
N GLU A 27 -0.04 10.17 -6.94
CA GLU A 27 -0.60 9.10 -6.10
C GLU A 27 0.39 7.94 -5.95
N GLU A 28 1.04 7.54 -7.04
CA GLU A 28 2.07 6.49 -7.10
C GLU A 28 3.44 6.91 -6.52
N GLY A 29 3.54 8.13 -6.06
CA GLY A 29 4.77 8.71 -5.53
C GLY A 29 5.00 8.42 -4.03
N PRO A 30 6.12 8.92 -3.48
CA PRO A 30 6.33 8.89 -2.04
C PRO A 30 5.20 9.59 -1.27
N TYR A 31 4.86 9.06 -0.10
CA TYR A 31 3.76 9.55 0.74
C TYR A 31 3.77 11.08 0.93
N GLU A 32 4.94 11.67 1.15
CA GLU A 32 5.11 13.11 1.40
C GLU A 32 4.89 13.96 0.15
N LYS A 33 4.97 13.36 -1.06
CA LYS A 33 4.81 14.04 -2.35
C LYS A 33 3.47 13.78 -3.01
N ASN A 34 2.64 12.92 -2.42
CA ASN A 34 1.30 12.64 -2.89
C ASN A 34 0.42 13.88 -2.73
N GLY A 35 -0.18 14.34 -3.83
CA GLY A 35 -0.96 15.58 -3.88
C GLY A 35 -2.20 15.59 -2.98
N LEU A 36 -2.72 14.43 -2.58
CA LEU A 36 -3.82 14.35 -1.60
C LEU A 36 -3.40 14.93 -0.26
N GLY A 37 -2.13 14.75 0.17
CA GLY A 37 -1.63 15.33 1.41
C GLY A 37 -1.77 16.85 1.47
N GLU A 38 -1.54 17.54 0.35
CA GLU A 38 -1.71 19.01 0.25
C GLU A 38 -3.19 19.44 0.28
N LEU A 39 -4.08 18.57 -0.19
CA LEU A 39 -5.52 18.83 -0.22
C LEU A 39 -6.23 18.50 1.10
N MET A 40 -5.65 17.62 1.94
CA MET A 40 -6.27 17.19 3.20
C MET A 40 -6.75 18.34 4.09
N PRO A 41 -6.00 19.44 4.32
CA PRO A 41 -6.51 20.57 5.12
C PRO A 41 -7.77 21.20 4.54
N ILE A 42 -7.91 21.26 3.23
CA ILE A 42 -9.10 21.78 2.53
C ILE A 42 -10.26 20.80 2.68
N ILE A 43 -10.01 19.53 2.47
CA ILE A 43 -11.00 18.46 2.58
C ILE A 43 -11.55 18.41 4.01
N LEU A 44 -10.67 18.41 5.00
CA LEU A 44 -11.04 18.37 6.43
C LEU A 44 -11.73 19.67 6.89
N GLY A 45 -11.51 20.77 6.19
CA GLY A 45 -12.26 22.03 6.40
C GLY A 45 -13.75 21.90 6.05
N ASN A 46 -14.14 20.91 5.26
CA ASN A 46 -15.53 20.57 5.00
C ASN A 46 -16.08 19.72 6.15
N LYS A 47 -16.84 20.36 7.05
CA LYS A 47 -17.39 19.73 8.27
C LYS A 47 -18.42 18.62 8.02
N ASN A 48 -18.87 18.45 6.77
CA ASN A 48 -19.89 17.46 6.39
C ASN A 48 -19.28 16.24 5.72
N LEU A 49 -17.95 16.09 5.72
CA LEU A 49 -17.32 14.90 5.16
C LEU A 49 -17.48 13.72 6.12
N GLU A 50 -18.32 12.76 5.77
CA GLU A 50 -18.66 11.61 6.62
C GLU A 50 -18.06 10.30 6.11
N PHE A 51 -17.69 10.23 4.82
CA PHE A 51 -17.25 9.01 4.15
C PHE A 51 -16.44 9.33 2.90
N SER A 52 -15.48 8.49 2.55
CA SER A 52 -14.74 8.63 1.29
C SER A 52 -14.72 7.32 0.49
N ILE A 53 -14.72 7.44 -0.83
CA ILE A 53 -14.59 6.33 -1.77
C ILE A 53 -13.37 6.61 -2.64
N ILE A 54 -12.35 5.77 -2.54
CA ILE A 54 -11.17 5.83 -3.38
C ILE A 54 -11.40 4.95 -4.60
N LEU A 55 -11.43 5.57 -5.79
CA LEU A 55 -11.79 4.89 -7.03
C LEU A 55 -10.59 4.14 -7.64
N GLU A 56 -10.03 3.23 -6.86
CA GLU A 56 -9.00 2.28 -7.27
C GLU A 56 -9.57 1.19 -8.21
N PRO A 57 -8.76 0.58 -9.06
CA PRO A 57 -9.17 -0.63 -9.77
C PRO A 57 -9.32 -1.79 -8.79
N THR A 58 -10.55 -2.27 -8.62
CA THR A 58 -10.92 -3.36 -7.69
C THR A 58 -11.77 -4.45 -8.34
N ASN A 59 -11.81 -4.53 -9.66
CA ASN A 59 -12.73 -5.43 -10.39
C ASN A 59 -14.20 -5.23 -9.98
N CYS A 60 -14.62 -3.99 -9.72
CA CYS A 60 -15.98 -3.67 -9.22
C CYS A 60 -16.30 -4.31 -7.85
N GLN A 61 -15.28 -4.67 -7.06
CA GLN A 61 -15.46 -5.22 -5.72
C GLN A 61 -15.19 -4.13 -4.67
N ILE A 62 -15.70 -4.33 -3.46
CA ILE A 62 -15.34 -3.50 -2.30
C ILE A 62 -14.05 -4.04 -1.71
N GLU A 63 -13.06 -3.18 -1.52
CA GLU A 63 -11.87 -3.51 -0.74
C GLU A 63 -11.75 -2.57 0.46
N LEU A 64 -11.60 -3.15 1.65
CA LEU A 64 -11.57 -2.45 2.93
C LEU A 64 -10.21 -2.56 3.60
N GLY A 65 -9.89 -1.54 4.40
CA GLY A 65 -8.60 -1.45 5.05
C GLY A 65 -7.46 -1.41 4.04
N CYS A 66 -6.25 -1.32 4.50
CA CYS A 66 -5.05 -1.59 3.71
C CYS A 66 -3.85 -1.87 4.62
N LEU A 67 -2.89 -2.66 4.11
CA LEU A 67 -1.63 -2.86 4.82
C LEU A 67 -0.84 -1.55 4.91
N GLY A 68 -0.07 -1.39 6.00
CA GLY A 68 1.00 -0.42 6.06
C GLY A 68 2.14 -0.79 5.11
N THR A 69 3.02 0.15 4.85
CA THR A 69 4.19 -0.06 3.99
C THR A 69 5.43 0.57 4.60
N LEU A 70 6.55 -0.16 4.60
CA LEU A 70 7.84 0.30 5.06
C LEU A 70 8.92 -0.15 4.09
N ASN A 71 9.87 0.74 3.77
CA ASN A 71 11.10 0.40 3.09
C ASN A 71 12.29 0.68 4.01
N ALA A 72 13.16 -0.32 4.15
CA ALA A 72 14.38 -0.23 4.95
C ALA A 72 15.59 -0.66 4.13
N ASN A 73 16.60 0.18 4.07
CA ASN A 73 17.91 -0.17 3.55
C ASN A 73 18.74 -0.80 4.66
N ILE A 74 19.33 -1.96 4.39
CA ILE A 74 20.30 -2.60 5.29
C ILE A 74 21.69 -2.48 4.65
N LYS A 75 22.57 -1.76 5.31
CA LYS A 75 23.96 -1.55 4.89
C LYS A 75 24.86 -2.54 5.60
N LEU A 76 25.41 -3.48 4.83
CA LEU A 76 26.29 -4.54 5.30
C LEU A 76 27.75 -4.10 5.10
N LYS A 77 28.53 -4.07 6.17
CA LYS A 77 29.95 -3.73 6.14
C LYS A 77 30.80 -4.99 6.11
N GLY A 78 31.90 -4.93 5.40
CA GLY A 78 32.93 -5.94 5.26
C GLY A 78 34.33 -5.34 5.18
N LEU A 79 35.24 -6.10 4.60
CA LEU A 79 36.64 -5.66 4.37
C LEU A 79 37.06 -6.07 2.96
N ALA A 80 37.43 -5.10 2.13
CA ALA A 80 37.87 -5.33 0.76
C ALA A 80 39.18 -6.15 0.71
N ALA A 81 39.22 -7.09 -0.25
CA ALA A 81 40.41 -7.89 -0.49
C ALA A 81 40.45 -8.37 -1.95
N HIS A 82 41.64 -8.80 -2.38
CA HIS A 82 41.77 -9.51 -3.66
C HIS A 82 41.07 -10.89 -3.56
N SER A 83 40.26 -11.28 -4.53
CA SER A 83 39.50 -12.53 -4.51
C SER A 83 40.35 -13.80 -4.39
N ALA A 84 41.63 -13.74 -4.79
CA ALA A 84 42.60 -14.83 -4.60
C ALA A 84 43.11 -14.96 -3.16
N ARG A 85 42.78 -14.04 -2.27
CA ARG A 85 43.23 -14.00 -0.85
C ARG A 85 42.05 -13.69 0.08
N PRO A 86 40.96 -14.48 0.04
CA PRO A 86 39.75 -14.16 0.78
C PRO A 86 39.96 -14.15 2.31
N TRP A 87 40.99 -14.80 2.81
CA TRP A 87 41.34 -14.87 4.25
C TRP A 87 41.82 -13.56 4.87
N VAL A 88 42.10 -12.51 4.06
CA VAL A 88 42.47 -11.18 4.56
C VAL A 88 41.33 -10.17 4.43
N GLY A 89 40.15 -10.59 3.91
CA GLY A 89 38.96 -9.77 3.75
C GLY A 89 37.79 -10.30 4.58
N ASP A 90 36.71 -9.54 4.55
CA ASP A 90 35.38 -9.95 5.02
C ASP A 90 34.35 -9.63 3.94
N ASN A 91 33.68 -10.64 3.40
CA ASN A 91 32.76 -10.47 2.28
C ASN A 91 31.31 -10.25 2.76
N PRO A 92 30.78 -9.02 2.69
CA PRO A 92 29.42 -8.71 3.15
C PRO A 92 28.34 -9.37 2.32
N ILE A 93 28.64 -9.83 1.08
CA ILE A 93 27.66 -10.55 0.23
C ILE A 93 27.18 -11.83 0.90
N TYR A 94 28.03 -12.49 1.70
CA TYR A 94 27.62 -13.74 2.37
C TYR A 94 26.49 -13.51 3.39
N LYS A 95 26.48 -12.35 4.05
CA LYS A 95 25.39 -11.97 4.97
C LYS A 95 24.03 -11.84 4.28
N ILE A 96 24.01 -11.54 2.97
CA ILE A 96 22.76 -11.49 2.18
C ILE A 96 22.09 -12.88 2.16
N GLY A 97 22.86 -13.97 2.14
CA GLY A 97 22.32 -15.32 2.20
C GLY A 97 21.54 -15.59 3.49
N ASP A 98 22.08 -15.17 4.64
CA ASP A 98 21.44 -15.32 5.94
C ASP A 98 20.18 -14.45 6.05
N ILE A 99 20.23 -13.22 5.57
CA ILE A 99 19.06 -12.33 5.50
C ILE A 99 18.00 -12.92 4.57
N SER A 100 18.37 -13.42 3.40
CA SER A 100 17.45 -14.03 2.44
C SER A 100 16.73 -15.24 3.04
N LYS A 101 17.44 -16.07 3.78
CA LYS A 101 16.85 -17.20 4.51
C LYS A 101 15.84 -16.69 5.54
N LYS A 102 16.23 -15.72 6.36
CA LYS A 102 15.37 -15.15 7.41
C LYS A 102 14.11 -14.50 6.84
N VAL A 103 14.21 -13.80 5.70
CA VAL A 103 13.06 -13.22 4.98
C VAL A 103 12.16 -14.34 4.45
N SER A 104 12.71 -15.36 3.77
CA SER A 104 11.90 -16.45 3.19
C SER A 104 11.16 -17.29 4.23
N GLU A 105 11.69 -17.39 5.44
CA GLU A 105 11.02 -18.06 6.57
C GLU A 105 9.89 -17.23 7.18
N ASN A 106 9.84 -15.92 6.89
CA ASN A 106 8.84 -14.95 7.38
C ASN A 106 8.15 -14.20 6.22
N GLU A 107 8.15 -14.76 5.01
CA GLU A 107 7.70 -14.07 3.81
C GLU A 107 6.22 -13.67 3.89
N ILE A 108 5.37 -14.55 4.40
CA ILE A 108 3.93 -14.34 4.51
C ILE A 108 3.44 -14.74 5.89
N THR A 109 2.76 -13.80 6.56
CA THR A 109 2.01 -14.07 7.79
C THR A 109 0.53 -13.74 7.55
N LEU A 110 -0.36 -14.71 7.80
CA LEU A 110 -1.81 -14.52 7.68
C LEU A 110 -2.35 -13.84 8.93
N LEU A 111 -3.19 -12.84 8.74
CA LEU A 111 -3.81 -12.05 9.80
C LEU A 111 -5.32 -12.00 9.55
N ASP A 112 -6.12 -12.39 10.53
CA ASP A 112 -7.57 -12.17 10.53
C ASP A 112 -7.86 -10.84 11.23
N ILE A 113 -8.37 -9.86 10.48
CA ILE A 113 -8.71 -8.53 10.99
C ILE A 113 -10.16 -8.24 10.64
N GLU A 114 -11.00 -8.16 11.64
CA GLU A 114 -12.46 -8.00 11.48
C GLU A 114 -13.11 -9.05 10.53
N GLY A 115 -12.55 -10.27 10.47
CA GLY A 115 -13.04 -11.35 9.59
C GLY A 115 -12.51 -11.25 8.14
N LEU A 116 -11.59 -10.35 7.84
CA LEU A 116 -10.88 -10.25 6.55
C LEU A 116 -9.45 -10.77 6.68
N GLU A 117 -9.03 -11.66 5.77
CA GLU A 117 -7.69 -12.24 5.77
C GLU A 117 -6.68 -11.32 5.06
N PHE A 118 -5.87 -10.60 5.82
CA PHE A 118 -4.72 -9.86 5.33
C PHE A 118 -3.45 -10.71 5.31
N LYS A 119 -2.53 -10.41 4.40
CA LYS A 119 -1.23 -11.07 4.30
C LYS A 119 -0.12 -10.07 4.58
N GLN A 120 0.41 -10.09 5.79
CA GLN A 120 1.63 -9.34 6.10
C GLN A 120 2.81 -9.97 5.34
N VAL A 121 3.61 -9.16 4.66
CA VAL A 121 4.63 -9.65 3.72
C VAL A 121 5.97 -8.95 3.90
N LEU A 122 7.04 -9.74 3.92
CA LEU A 122 8.42 -9.28 3.83
C LEU A 122 9.03 -9.66 2.48
N SER A 123 9.70 -8.72 1.82
CA SER A 123 10.37 -8.98 0.54
C SER A 123 11.69 -8.23 0.43
N ILE A 124 12.74 -8.89 -0.07
CA ILE A 124 13.94 -8.20 -0.55
C ILE A 124 13.65 -7.69 -1.96
N THR A 125 13.71 -6.37 -2.16
CA THR A 125 13.33 -5.77 -3.44
C THR A 125 14.53 -5.33 -4.26
N THR A 126 15.64 -4.95 -3.61
CA THR A 126 16.89 -4.61 -4.30
C THR A 126 18.10 -5.14 -3.54
N VAL A 127 19.15 -5.49 -4.29
CA VAL A 127 20.48 -5.86 -3.77
C VAL A 127 21.54 -5.26 -4.66
N SER A 128 22.54 -4.63 -4.05
CA SER A 128 23.71 -4.10 -4.77
C SER A 128 24.99 -4.32 -3.98
N SER A 129 26.06 -4.75 -4.67
CA SER A 129 27.40 -4.90 -4.12
C SER A 129 28.42 -5.14 -5.23
N GLY A 130 29.71 -4.92 -4.92
CA GLY A 130 30.84 -5.25 -5.79
C GLY A 130 31.17 -4.16 -6.80
N ILE A 131 32.46 -4.03 -7.11
CA ILE A 131 33.01 -3.05 -8.07
C ILE A 131 33.83 -3.71 -9.18
N ALA A 132 34.34 -4.92 -8.97
CA ALA A 132 35.15 -5.66 -9.94
C ALA A 132 35.15 -7.16 -9.63
N ASN A 133 35.33 -8.01 -10.67
CA ASN A 133 35.23 -9.47 -10.57
C ASN A 133 36.33 -10.12 -9.69
N ASN A 134 37.44 -9.42 -9.47
CA ASN A 134 38.57 -9.91 -8.68
C ASN A 134 38.73 -9.22 -7.32
N VAL A 135 37.69 -8.49 -6.87
CA VAL A 135 37.68 -7.75 -5.60
C VAL A 135 36.54 -8.25 -4.73
N ILE A 136 36.82 -8.66 -3.50
CA ILE A 136 35.84 -8.82 -2.44
C ILE A 136 35.42 -7.42 -2.02
N PRO A 137 34.12 -7.07 -2.07
CA PRO A 137 33.65 -5.75 -1.69
C PRO A 137 33.77 -5.51 -0.17
N ASP A 138 33.81 -4.26 0.24
CA ASP A 138 33.75 -3.81 1.63
C ASP A 138 32.33 -3.38 2.06
N GLU A 139 31.39 -3.34 1.11
CA GLU A 139 30.01 -2.96 1.37
C GLU A 139 29.03 -3.73 0.48
N ALA A 140 27.87 -4.05 1.04
CA ALA A 140 26.68 -4.45 0.29
C ALA A 140 25.46 -3.71 0.84
N LEU A 141 24.50 -3.44 -0.04
CA LEU A 141 23.26 -2.76 0.29
C LEU A 141 22.09 -3.59 -0.20
N LEU A 142 21.07 -3.77 0.64
CA LEU A 142 19.80 -4.38 0.24
C LEU A 142 18.63 -3.59 0.80
N ASN A 143 17.49 -3.60 0.08
CA ASN A 143 16.24 -3.02 0.55
C ASN A 143 15.29 -4.15 0.98
N ILE A 144 14.68 -3.99 2.14
CA ILE A 144 13.53 -4.76 2.63
C ILE A 144 12.28 -3.91 2.44
N ASN A 145 11.30 -4.44 1.71
CA ASN A 145 9.93 -3.92 1.72
C ASN A 145 9.10 -4.75 2.69
N PHE A 146 8.47 -4.08 3.66
CA PHE A 146 7.60 -4.68 4.64
C PHE A 146 6.19 -4.15 4.47
N ARG A 147 5.26 -5.04 4.17
CA ARG A 147 3.82 -4.78 4.15
C ARG A 147 3.25 -5.29 5.46
N PHE A 148 2.95 -4.39 6.39
CA PHE A 148 2.63 -4.74 7.77
C PHE A 148 1.14 -4.58 8.09
N SER A 149 0.73 -5.24 9.17
CA SER A 149 -0.65 -5.21 9.68
C SER A 149 -1.19 -3.79 9.81
N PRO A 150 -2.44 -3.52 9.43
CA PRO A 150 -3.09 -2.25 9.73
C PRO A 150 -3.24 -1.95 11.24
N GLU A 151 -3.05 -2.96 12.10
CA GLU A 151 -3.03 -2.78 13.56
C GLU A 151 -1.68 -2.28 14.10
N MET A 152 -0.62 -2.34 13.28
CA MET A 152 0.71 -1.90 13.68
C MET A 152 0.89 -0.41 13.41
N SER A 153 1.47 0.29 14.38
CA SER A 153 1.99 1.64 14.19
C SER A 153 3.30 1.63 13.38
N ASN A 154 3.72 2.80 12.88
CA ASN A 154 5.04 2.95 12.28
C ASN A 154 6.15 2.53 13.25
N ASP A 155 6.05 2.88 14.52
CA ASP A 155 7.05 2.52 15.54
C ASP A 155 7.12 1.01 15.74
N ASP A 156 6.00 0.29 15.73
CA ASP A 156 5.97 -1.18 15.81
C ASP A 156 6.65 -1.80 14.58
N ALA A 157 6.36 -1.29 13.38
CA ALA A 157 6.98 -1.76 12.15
C ALA A 157 8.49 -1.49 12.11
N HIS A 158 8.95 -0.31 12.58
CA HIS A 158 10.36 0.02 12.72
C HIS A 158 11.05 -0.92 13.71
N ASN A 159 10.45 -1.15 14.86
CA ASN A 159 10.97 -2.07 15.89
C ASN A 159 11.04 -3.50 15.37
N PHE A 160 10.05 -3.96 14.61
CA PHE A 160 10.05 -5.27 13.99
C PHE A 160 11.25 -5.45 13.04
N ILE A 161 11.49 -4.51 12.14
CA ILE A 161 12.63 -4.53 11.20
C ILE A 161 13.95 -4.45 11.96
N ASN A 162 14.07 -3.56 12.94
CA ASN A 162 15.30 -3.44 13.75
C ASN A 162 15.60 -4.74 14.52
N ASN A 163 14.61 -5.33 15.18
CA ASN A 163 14.78 -6.57 15.93
C ASN A 163 15.18 -7.75 15.02
N MET A 164 14.67 -7.75 13.79
CA MET A 164 14.94 -8.82 12.85
C MET A 164 16.33 -8.72 12.19
N PHE A 165 16.83 -7.50 11.90
CA PHE A 165 17.96 -7.32 11.00
C PHE A 165 19.14 -6.52 11.56
N SER A 166 19.04 -5.90 12.75
CA SER A 166 20.13 -5.06 13.31
C SER A 166 21.45 -5.83 13.56
N GLU A 167 21.37 -7.13 13.74
CA GLU A 167 22.57 -7.98 13.89
C GLU A 167 23.43 -8.06 12.61
N PHE A 168 22.85 -7.80 11.43
CA PHE A 168 23.54 -7.91 10.14
C PHE A 168 24.25 -6.63 9.72
N GLY A 169 23.68 -5.47 10.07
CA GLY A 169 24.21 -4.19 9.61
C GLY A 169 23.43 -2.98 10.09
N GLU A 170 23.78 -1.83 9.54
CA GLU A 170 23.10 -0.56 9.80
C GLU A 170 21.78 -0.49 9.03
N ILE A 171 20.69 -0.11 9.70
CA ILE A 171 19.36 -0.02 9.13
C ILE A 171 18.96 1.44 8.97
N GLU A 172 18.55 1.81 7.77
CA GLU A 172 17.98 3.11 7.42
C GLU A 172 16.55 2.92 6.93
N ILE A 173 15.57 3.41 7.68
CA ILE A 173 14.17 3.46 7.22
C ILE A 173 14.06 4.59 6.19
N THR A 174 13.76 4.24 4.95
CA THR A 174 13.66 5.22 3.85
C THR A 174 12.26 5.73 3.62
N SER A 175 11.25 4.95 3.99
CA SER A 175 9.84 5.37 4.00
C SER A 175 9.03 4.46 4.92
N SER A 176 7.99 5.02 5.54
CA SER A 176 7.04 4.27 6.35
C SER A 176 5.69 4.98 6.36
N SER A 177 4.61 4.21 6.18
CA SER A 177 3.23 4.70 6.22
C SER A 177 2.34 3.64 6.82
N GLU A 178 1.56 4.03 7.83
CA GLU A 178 0.59 3.14 8.47
C GLU A 178 -0.52 2.74 7.50
N GLY A 179 -1.13 1.60 7.78
CA GLY A 179 -2.29 1.10 7.05
C GLY A 179 -3.60 1.71 7.56
N ALA A 180 -4.70 1.10 7.16
CA ALA A 180 -6.04 1.44 7.64
C ALA A 180 -6.80 0.19 8.05
N MET A 181 -7.51 0.24 9.18
CA MET A 181 -8.43 -0.80 9.60
C MET A 181 -9.64 -0.87 8.66
N PRO A 182 -10.25 -2.06 8.47
CA PRO A 182 -11.42 -2.22 7.61
C PRO A 182 -12.64 -1.39 8.03
N ASN A 183 -12.82 -1.17 9.33
CA ASN A 183 -13.96 -0.44 9.89
C ASN A 183 -15.33 -1.04 9.52
N LEU A 184 -15.46 -2.37 9.49
CA LEU A 184 -16.68 -3.07 9.13
C LEU A 184 -17.90 -2.66 9.98
N ASP A 185 -17.67 -2.24 11.22
CA ASP A 185 -18.77 -1.80 12.10
C ASP A 185 -19.24 -0.36 11.86
N ASN A 186 -18.53 0.40 11.03
CA ASN A 186 -18.90 1.79 10.72
C ASN A 186 -20.22 1.84 9.93
N PRO A 187 -21.20 2.69 10.30
CA PRO A 187 -22.49 2.80 9.62
C PRO A 187 -22.38 3.13 8.13
N ASN A 188 -21.44 4.01 7.72
CA ASN A 188 -21.29 4.40 6.32
C ASN A 188 -20.69 3.26 5.48
N VAL A 189 -19.74 2.50 6.04
CA VAL A 189 -19.20 1.29 5.41
C VAL A 189 -20.31 0.24 5.24
N LYS A 190 -21.09 -0.04 6.30
CA LYS A 190 -22.25 -0.95 6.24
C LYS A 190 -23.27 -0.52 5.21
N ASN A 191 -23.57 0.77 5.13
CA ASN A 191 -24.49 1.32 4.14
C ASN A 191 -23.97 1.11 2.72
N PHE A 192 -22.66 1.36 2.47
CA PHE A 192 -22.07 1.12 1.14
C PHE A 192 -22.13 -0.36 0.75
N ILE A 193 -21.81 -1.27 1.67
CA ILE A 193 -21.89 -2.73 1.45
C ILE A 193 -23.34 -3.13 1.13
N SER A 194 -24.32 -2.67 1.93
CA SER A 194 -25.74 -3.06 1.73
C SER A 194 -26.33 -2.51 0.43
N SER A 195 -26.00 -1.26 0.08
CA SER A 195 -26.50 -0.61 -1.16
C SER A 195 -25.93 -1.21 -2.43
N THR A 196 -24.70 -1.76 -2.37
CA THR A 196 -24.07 -2.41 -3.52
C THR A 196 -24.37 -3.92 -3.58
N GLY A 197 -24.71 -4.54 -2.45
CA GLY A 197 -24.90 -5.99 -2.33
C GLY A 197 -23.61 -6.80 -2.49
N LEU A 198 -22.43 -6.15 -2.43
CA LEU A 198 -21.13 -6.78 -2.60
C LEU A 198 -20.55 -7.23 -1.26
N SER A 199 -19.82 -8.35 -1.27
CA SER A 199 -19.03 -8.77 -0.11
C SER A 199 -17.69 -8.02 -0.11
N PRO A 200 -17.23 -7.52 1.05
CA PRO A 200 -15.94 -6.84 1.14
C PRO A 200 -14.77 -7.82 1.11
N ASN A 201 -13.65 -7.35 0.56
CA ASN A 201 -12.36 -8.03 0.54
C ASN A 201 -11.31 -7.15 1.24
N PRO A 202 -10.20 -7.73 1.74
CA PRO A 202 -9.09 -6.94 2.27
C PRO A 202 -8.29 -6.28 1.14
N LYS A 203 -7.86 -5.01 1.33
CA LYS A 203 -6.90 -4.37 0.44
C LYS A 203 -5.47 -4.74 0.84
N GLN A 204 -4.78 -5.49 -0.02
CA GLN A 204 -3.40 -5.93 0.25
C GLN A 204 -2.34 -4.84 -0.01
N ALA A 205 -2.60 -3.91 -0.93
CA ALA A 205 -1.74 -2.77 -1.17
C ALA A 205 -2.09 -1.59 -0.26
N TRP A 206 -1.11 -0.77 0.06
CA TRP A 206 -1.35 0.54 0.67
C TRP A 206 -2.10 1.43 -0.32
N THR A 207 -3.09 2.19 0.13
CA THR A 207 -3.83 3.18 -0.66
C THR A 207 -4.16 4.40 0.18
N ASP A 208 -4.61 5.46 -0.46
CA ASP A 208 -4.95 6.72 0.20
C ASP A 208 -6.14 6.65 1.19
N ILE A 209 -6.83 5.49 1.30
CA ILE A 209 -7.76 5.29 2.42
C ILE A 209 -7.06 5.44 3.77
N ALA A 210 -5.77 5.13 3.86
CA ALA A 210 -4.98 5.29 5.08
C ALA A 210 -4.89 6.76 5.52
N ARG A 211 -4.84 7.70 4.57
CA ARG A 211 -4.87 9.14 4.91
C ARG A 211 -6.20 9.56 5.51
N PHE A 212 -7.31 9.13 4.94
CA PHE A 212 -8.63 9.42 5.48
C PHE A 212 -8.82 8.77 6.85
N TYR A 213 -8.39 7.49 6.97
CA TYR A 213 -8.46 6.76 8.22
C TYR A 213 -7.70 7.46 9.36
N SER A 214 -6.50 7.97 9.11
CA SER A 214 -5.70 8.69 10.12
C SER A 214 -6.38 9.98 10.62
N HIS A 215 -7.40 10.47 9.90
CA HIS A 215 -8.22 11.63 10.28
C HIS A 215 -9.62 11.22 10.74
N GLY A 216 -9.87 9.94 11.00
CA GLY A 216 -11.15 9.42 11.48
C GLY A 216 -12.26 9.37 10.44
N ILE A 217 -11.94 9.46 9.15
CA ILE A 217 -12.91 9.39 8.05
C ILE A 217 -12.94 7.95 7.53
N PRO A 218 -14.08 7.25 7.67
CA PRO A 218 -14.24 5.91 7.12
C PRO A 218 -14.16 5.93 5.60
N SER A 219 -13.51 4.93 5.02
CA SER A 219 -13.19 4.92 3.60
C SER A 219 -13.24 3.52 3.01
N VAL A 220 -13.54 3.43 1.71
CA VAL A 220 -13.48 2.18 0.94
C VAL A 220 -12.71 2.38 -0.35
N ASN A 221 -12.07 1.32 -0.86
CA ASN A 221 -11.62 1.26 -2.24
C ASN A 221 -12.71 0.58 -3.07
N PHE A 222 -13.08 1.19 -4.18
CA PHE A 222 -14.08 0.65 -5.10
C PHE A 222 -13.92 1.27 -6.48
N GLY A 223 -13.87 0.46 -7.52
CA GLY A 223 -13.87 0.98 -8.88
C GLY A 223 -13.65 -0.08 -9.97
N PRO A 224 -13.73 0.36 -11.23
CA PRO A 224 -13.58 -0.51 -12.38
C PRO A 224 -12.11 -0.77 -12.71
N GLY A 225 -11.85 -1.92 -13.29
CA GLY A 225 -10.53 -2.35 -13.75
C GLY A 225 -9.92 -3.45 -12.89
N ASP A 226 -9.07 -4.24 -13.51
CA ASP A 226 -8.33 -5.30 -12.85
C ASP A 226 -7.04 -4.72 -12.24
N PRO A 227 -6.86 -4.79 -10.91
CA PRO A 227 -5.66 -4.29 -10.25
C PRO A 227 -4.37 -5.00 -10.70
N LEU A 228 -4.46 -6.23 -11.22
CA LEU A 228 -3.31 -6.99 -11.72
C LEU A 228 -2.77 -6.47 -13.04
N LEU A 229 -3.53 -5.64 -13.76
CA LEU A 229 -3.11 -5.01 -15.00
C LEU A 229 -2.42 -3.66 -14.78
N ALA A 230 -2.44 -3.13 -13.56
CA ALA A 230 -1.77 -1.87 -13.23
C ALA A 230 -0.27 -1.94 -13.56
N HIS A 231 0.27 -0.85 -14.12
CA HIS A 231 1.67 -0.70 -14.54
C HIS A 231 2.14 -1.67 -15.65
N THR A 232 1.20 -2.32 -16.36
CA THR A 232 1.53 -3.17 -17.52
C THR A 232 1.26 -2.45 -18.84
N ALA A 233 1.88 -2.94 -19.91
CA ALA A 233 1.63 -2.40 -21.26
C ALA A 233 0.19 -2.64 -21.75
N ASP A 234 -0.47 -3.66 -21.20
CA ASP A 234 -1.84 -4.06 -21.53
C ASP A 234 -2.87 -3.50 -20.56
N GLU A 235 -2.52 -2.52 -19.74
CA GLU A 235 -3.43 -1.88 -18.79
C GLU A 235 -4.67 -1.32 -19.50
N HIS A 236 -5.82 -1.82 -19.15
CA HIS A 236 -7.10 -1.41 -19.69
C HIS A 236 -8.25 -1.60 -18.71
N VAL A 237 -9.38 -0.98 -18.99
CA VAL A 237 -10.66 -1.21 -18.30
C VAL A 237 -11.75 -1.53 -19.30
N SER A 238 -12.59 -2.52 -19.03
CA SER A 238 -13.70 -2.87 -19.90
C SER A 238 -14.86 -1.88 -19.77
N LYS A 239 -15.58 -1.63 -20.87
CA LYS A 239 -16.81 -0.82 -20.82
C LYS A 239 -17.86 -1.40 -19.88
N LYS A 240 -17.92 -2.73 -19.77
CA LYS A 240 -18.85 -3.42 -18.86
C LYS A 240 -18.55 -3.03 -17.41
N GLN A 241 -17.27 -3.11 -16.98
CA GLN A 241 -16.88 -2.74 -15.62
C GLN A 241 -17.10 -1.24 -15.32
N LEU A 242 -16.89 -0.37 -16.31
CA LEU A 242 -17.19 1.07 -16.15
C LEU A 242 -18.67 1.29 -15.85
N LEU A 243 -19.58 0.64 -16.62
CA LEU A 243 -21.03 0.75 -16.43
C LEU A 243 -21.47 0.10 -15.11
N GLU A 244 -20.96 -1.08 -14.80
CA GLU A 244 -21.27 -1.80 -13.57
C GLU A 244 -20.86 -1.01 -12.31
N SER A 245 -19.63 -0.52 -12.27
CA SER A 245 -19.16 0.34 -11.17
C SER A 245 -19.97 1.64 -11.06
N TYR A 246 -20.33 2.22 -12.19
CA TYR A 246 -21.18 3.41 -12.21
C TYR A 246 -22.56 3.14 -11.63
N GLU A 247 -23.25 2.07 -12.06
CA GLU A 247 -24.58 1.70 -11.56
C GLU A 247 -24.55 1.42 -10.05
N LEU A 248 -23.55 0.68 -9.57
CA LEU A 248 -23.38 0.40 -8.14
C LEU A 248 -23.14 1.67 -7.32
N LEU A 249 -22.27 2.55 -7.79
CA LEU A 249 -21.98 3.83 -7.14
C LEU A 249 -23.22 4.71 -7.09
N MET A 250 -23.98 4.79 -8.20
CA MET A 250 -25.21 5.59 -8.27
C MET A 250 -26.33 5.04 -7.40
N ASN A 251 -26.46 3.71 -7.28
CA ASN A 251 -27.42 3.10 -6.35
C ASN A 251 -27.12 3.53 -4.90
N TYR A 252 -25.85 3.49 -4.49
CA TYR A 252 -25.43 3.99 -3.18
C TYR A 252 -25.77 5.48 -3.00
N LEU A 253 -25.37 6.33 -3.95
CA LEU A 253 -25.59 7.78 -3.89
C LEU A 253 -27.06 8.17 -3.87
N ARG A 254 -27.93 7.40 -4.54
CA ARG A 254 -29.40 7.62 -4.57
C ARG A 254 -30.14 7.02 -3.39
N GLY A 255 -29.45 6.29 -2.52
CA GLY A 255 -30.08 5.58 -1.41
C GLY A 255 -31.04 4.47 -1.86
N VAL A 256 -30.81 3.89 -3.02
CA VAL A 256 -31.57 2.73 -3.52
C VAL A 256 -31.09 1.50 -2.78
N GLN A 257 -32.02 0.85 -2.04
CA GLN A 257 -31.78 -0.42 -1.34
C GLN A 257 -32.31 -1.58 -2.16
#